data_e71b12296e1f73fdc6484b0e67cfc808
#
_entry.id   e71b12296e1f73fdc6484b0e67cfc808
#
_cell.length_a   1.000
_cell.length_b   1.000
_cell.length_c   1.000
_cell.angle_alpha   90.00
_cell.angle_beta   90.00
_cell.angle_gamma   90.00
#
_symmetry.space_group_name_H-M   'P 1'
#
loop_
_entity.id
_entity.type
_entity.pdbx_description
1 polymer ?
#
loop_
_entity_poly.entity_id
_entity_poly.type
_entity_poly.pdbx_seq_one_letter_code
_entity_poly.pdbx_strand_id
1 'polypeptide(L)'
;MGPGNILDTSGARNLLKDMRSAITPRSKGLAFGATRGIASDSMKVQVFDHDVYTICLGRVGANFKTALKTVGEDRRPTIPAEILKFFETYYRNYHLAVCCFNNREAQSASPMLWQYEPVNPDVIVAPAIDGHDGFAPRPGTPVDLDHVLIASGPNVRGATVDYTDKIPLALRPYLPESVVGQMYDGESAANGDFLIDVTRMGSKLGAAVRRGILPIAA
;
A
#
# COMPACT_ATOMS: atom_id res chain seq x y z
N MET A 1 1.96 -6.97 12.74
CA MET A 1 1.70 -7.57 11.41
C MET A 1 2.60 -8.77 11.20
N GLY A 2 2.19 -9.73 10.36
CA GLY A 2 2.93 -10.94 10.01
C GLY A 2 2.49 -11.48 8.63
N PRO A 3 2.99 -12.66 8.19
CA PRO A 3 2.65 -13.25 6.89
C PRO A 3 1.15 -13.42 6.64
N GLY A 4 0.36 -13.70 7.67
CA GLY A 4 -1.10 -13.81 7.55
C GLY A 4 -1.85 -12.50 7.30
N ASN A 5 -1.15 -11.36 7.27
CA ASN A 5 -1.73 -10.07 6.93
C ASN A 5 -1.64 -9.73 5.43
N ILE A 6 -0.95 -10.56 4.64
CA ILE A 6 -0.95 -10.44 3.18
C ILE A 6 -1.86 -11.54 2.59
N LEU A 7 -2.76 -11.15 1.72
CA LEU A 7 -3.76 -12.04 1.14
C LEU A 7 -3.31 -12.51 -0.24
N ASP A 8 -3.58 -13.77 -0.57
CA ASP A 8 -3.28 -14.32 -1.89
C ASP A 8 -4.21 -13.72 -2.95
N THR A 9 -3.62 -12.98 -3.88
CA THR A 9 -4.30 -12.31 -5.00
C THR A 9 -4.05 -12.99 -6.34
N SER A 10 -3.44 -14.17 -6.38
CA SER A 10 -3.10 -14.89 -7.62
C SER A 10 -4.29 -15.12 -8.55
N GLY A 11 -5.50 -15.26 -7.98
CA GLY A 11 -6.78 -15.36 -8.70
C GLY A 11 -7.45 -14.02 -9.05
N ALA A 12 -6.81 -12.87 -8.80
CA ALA A 12 -7.38 -11.54 -9.00
C ALA A 12 -6.33 -10.56 -9.57
N ARG A 13 -5.66 -10.94 -10.63
CA ARG A 13 -4.53 -10.21 -11.24
C ARG A 13 -4.93 -8.85 -11.83
N ASN A 14 -6.19 -8.72 -12.26
CA ASN A 14 -6.72 -7.48 -12.82
C ASN A 14 -7.28 -6.50 -11.76
N LEU A 15 -7.20 -6.84 -10.47
CA LEU A 15 -7.80 -6.09 -9.37
C LEU A 15 -7.58 -4.57 -9.45
N LEU A 16 -6.33 -4.14 -9.53
CA LEU A 16 -5.98 -2.71 -9.60
C LEU A 16 -6.39 -2.07 -10.94
N LYS A 17 -6.32 -2.84 -12.02
CA LYS A 17 -6.77 -2.40 -13.36
C LYS A 17 -8.28 -2.17 -13.37
N ASP A 18 -9.07 -3.06 -12.78
CA ASP A 18 -10.51 -2.95 -12.70
C ASP A 18 -10.94 -1.78 -11.83
N MET A 19 -10.30 -1.58 -10.66
CA MET A 19 -10.52 -0.41 -9.82
C MET A 19 -10.15 0.90 -10.54
N ARG A 20 -9.02 0.93 -11.26
CA ARG A 20 -8.62 2.10 -12.06
C ARG A 20 -9.63 2.37 -13.17
N SER A 21 -10.14 1.33 -13.82
CA SER A 21 -11.16 1.46 -14.87
C SER A 21 -12.47 2.03 -14.35
N ALA A 22 -12.85 1.72 -13.10
CA ALA A 22 -14.04 2.24 -12.46
C ALA A 22 -13.99 3.76 -12.23
N ILE A 23 -12.83 4.31 -11.90
CA ILE A 23 -12.66 5.77 -11.71
C ILE A 23 -12.40 6.52 -13.03
N THR A 24 -12.13 5.80 -14.11
CA THR A 24 -12.01 6.36 -15.46
C THR A 24 -13.42 6.39 -16.08
N PRO A 25 -13.94 7.52 -16.59
CA PRO A 25 -15.36 7.63 -16.98
C PRO A 25 -15.82 6.59 -18.01
N ARG A 26 -16.51 5.55 -17.57
CA ARG A 26 -17.33 4.62 -18.36
C ARG A 26 -18.38 3.90 -17.48
N SER A 27 -19.33 3.19 -18.09
CA SER A 27 -20.60 2.74 -17.52
C SER A 27 -20.60 1.42 -16.72
N LYS A 28 -21.52 1.27 -15.87
CA LYS A 28 -21.96 0.51 -14.68
C LYS A 28 -21.91 -1.03 -14.68
N GLY A 29 -21.76 -1.62 -13.44
CA GLY A 29 -22.07 -3.01 -13.01
C GLY A 29 -21.86 -3.22 -11.50
N LEU A 30 -22.54 -4.16 -10.85
CA LEU A 30 -22.70 -4.37 -9.38
C LEU A 30 -22.05 -5.69 -8.88
N ALA A 31 -21.87 -6.08 -7.66
CA ALA A 31 -21.54 -5.73 -6.28
C ALA A 31 -21.34 -6.99 -5.36
N PHE A 32 -20.91 -6.81 -4.10
CA PHE A 32 -20.94 -7.55 -2.78
C PHE A 32 -19.78 -8.50 -2.44
N GLY A 33 -19.31 -8.55 -1.25
CA GLY A 33 -19.45 -8.40 0.18
C GLY A 33 -18.33 -9.10 1.00
N ALA A 34 -18.20 -8.89 2.31
CA ALA A 34 -17.02 -8.98 3.17
C ALA A 34 -16.91 -10.11 4.23
N THR A 35 -15.70 -10.36 4.81
CA THR A 35 -15.42 -10.74 6.22
C THR A 35 -13.94 -10.83 6.65
N ARG A 36 -13.64 -11.05 7.94
CA ARG A 36 -12.45 -10.66 8.72
C ARG A 36 -11.43 -11.76 9.05
N GLY A 37 -10.17 -11.35 9.43
CA GLY A 37 -9.13 -12.20 10.03
C GLY A 37 -8.15 -11.42 10.95
N ILE A 38 -7.40 -12.09 11.85
CA ILE A 38 -6.77 -11.56 13.07
C ILE A 38 -5.23 -11.63 12.99
N ALA A 39 -4.53 -10.69 13.68
CA ALA A 39 -3.09 -10.48 13.67
C ALA A 39 -2.35 -10.96 14.94
N SER A 40 -1.03 -11.15 14.82
CA SER A 40 -0.07 -11.48 15.90
C SER A 40 1.15 -10.56 15.87
N ASP A 41 1.72 -10.23 17.02
CA ASP A 41 2.84 -9.27 17.19
C ASP A 41 4.16 -9.99 17.49
N SER A 42 5.27 -9.52 16.88
CA SER A 42 6.63 -10.03 17.11
C SER A 42 7.67 -8.94 16.83
N MET A 43 8.66 -8.78 17.73
CA MET A 43 9.81 -7.86 17.57
C MET A 43 10.86 -8.34 16.55
N LYS A 44 10.73 -9.51 15.96
CA LYS A 44 11.64 -10.06 14.94
C LYS A 44 11.17 -9.66 13.53
N VAL A 45 12.13 -9.39 12.64
CA VAL A 45 11.84 -9.30 11.21
C VAL A 45 11.50 -10.70 10.69
N GLN A 46 10.31 -10.86 10.16
CA GLN A 46 9.84 -12.09 9.54
C GLN A 46 10.24 -12.06 8.07
N VAL A 47 10.78 -13.18 7.54
CA VAL A 47 11.14 -13.33 6.12
C VAL A 47 10.29 -14.43 5.54
N PHE A 48 9.57 -14.14 4.47
CA PHE A 48 8.69 -15.10 3.80
C PHE A 48 8.49 -14.74 2.33
N ASP A 49 8.16 -15.72 1.50
CA ASP A 49 7.84 -15.51 0.09
C ASP A 49 6.35 -15.24 -0.11
N HIS A 50 6.03 -14.35 -1.06
CA HIS A 50 4.69 -14.07 -1.53
C HIS A 50 4.74 -13.67 -3.01
N ASP A 51 4.11 -14.47 -3.89
CA ASP A 51 4.20 -14.32 -5.33
C ASP A 51 5.67 -14.21 -5.80
N VAL A 52 6.04 -13.16 -6.50
CA VAL A 52 7.42 -12.94 -6.97
C VAL A 52 8.34 -12.31 -5.92
N TYR A 53 7.82 -11.99 -4.74
CA TYR A 53 8.54 -11.26 -3.70
C TYR A 53 9.05 -12.17 -2.59
N THR A 54 10.27 -11.90 -2.10
CA THR A 54 10.70 -12.27 -0.75
C THR A 54 10.51 -11.06 0.15
N ILE A 55 9.63 -11.13 1.14
CA ILE A 55 9.22 -10.00 1.99
C ILE A 55 9.92 -10.09 3.33
N CYS A 56 10.65 -9.03 3.70
CA CYS A 56 11.15 -8.82 5.06
C CYS A 56 10.19 -7.86 5.78
N LEU A 57 9.39 -8.37 6.73
CA LEU A 57 8.38 -7.62 7.46
C LEU A 57 8.75 -7.52 8.94
N GLY A 58 8.77 -6.32 9.49
CA GLY A 58 9.05 -6.09 10.91
C GLY A 58 8.64 -4.70 11.37
N ARG A 59 8.68 -4.45 12.67
CA ARG A 59 8.53 -3.08 13.17
C ARG A 59 9.72 -2.22 12.73
N VAL A 60 9.46 -0.95 12.50
CA VAL A 60 10.53 0.03 12.29
C VAL A 60 11.49 0.00 13.49
N GLY A 61 12.82 0.04 13.22
CA GLY A 61 13.87 -0.17 14.23
C GLY A 61 14.28 -1.64 14.41
N ALA A 62 13.59 -2.61 13.82
CA ALA A 62 14.03 -4.00 13.82
C ALA A 62 15.28 -4.21 12.93
N ASN A 63 16.01 -5.32 13.14
CA ASN A 63 17.27 -5.56 12.44
C ASN A 63 17.07 -6.09 11.01
N PHE A 64 16.62 -5.21 10.11
CA PHE A 64 16.45 -5.52 8.68
C PHE A 64 17.75 -5.92 7.98
N LYS A 65 18.91 -5.36 8.39
CA LYS A 65 20.21 -5.72 7.80
C LYS A 65 20.53 -7.22 7.97
N THR A 66 20.18 -7.80 9.10
CA THR A 66 20.39 -9.23 9.34
C THR A 66 19.37 -10.07 8.56
N ALA A 67 18.10 -9.67 8.53
CA ALA A 67 17.07 -10.37 7.78
C ALA A 67 17.35 -10.38 6.27
N LEU A 68 17.78 -9.26 5.71
CA LEU A 68 18.12 -9.16 4.29
C LEU A 68 19.27 -10.08 3.86
N LYS A 69 20.17 -10.47 4.76
CA LYS A 69 21.22 -11.45 4.44
C LYS A 69 20.67 -12.85 4.12
N THR A 70 19.46 -13.17 4.53
CA THR A 70 18.79 -14.45 4.22
C THR A 70 18.06 -14.44 2.89
N VAL A 71 17.87 -13.28 2.27
CA VAL A 71 17.27 -13.12 0.93
C VAL A 71 18.30 -13.49 -0.12
N GLY A 72 17.89 -14.19 -1.18
CA GLY A 72 18.72 -14.56 -2.32
C GLY A 72 19.42 -13.33 -2.93
N GLU A 73 20.66 -13.49 -3.37
CA GLU A 73 21.49 -12.36 -3.84
C GLU A 73 20.89 -11.62 -5.04
N ASP A 74 20.21 -12.35 -5.91
CA ASP A 74 19.53 -11.83 -7.10
C ASP A 74 18.30 -10.97 -6.81
N ARG A 75 17.76 -11.06 -5.59
CA ARG A 75 16.59 -10.29 -5.10
C ARG A 75 16.93 -9.31 -3.99
N ARG A 76 18.10 -9.43 -3.37
CA ARG A 76 18.50 -8.67 -2.19
C ARG A 76 18.82 -7.21 -2.53
N PRO A 77 18.03 -6.22 -2.06
CA PRO A 77 18.38 -4.83 -2.23
C PRO A 77 19.53 -4.40 -1.31
N THR A 78 20.32 -3.43 -1.77
CA THR A 78 21.22 -2.67 -0.89
C THR A 78 20.45 -1.50 -0.30
N ILE A 79 20.21 -1.50 1.01
CA ILE A 79 19.52 -0.41 1.70
C ILE A 79 20.53 0.41 2.49
N PRO A 80 20.76 1.69 2.12
CA PRO A 80 21.58 2.62 2.87
C PRO A 80 21.08 2.80 4.31
N ALA A 81 22.01 3.02 5.26
CA ALA A 81 21.66 3.14 6.66
C ALA A 81 20.77 4.35 6.95
N GLU A 82 20.94 5.44 6.21
CA GLU A 82 20.15 6.66 6.29
C GLU A 82 18.68 6.46 5.93
N ILE A 83 18.36 5.51 5.03
CA ILE A 83 16.96 5.14 4.72
C ILE A 83 16.30 4.48 5.93
N LEU A 84 16.96 3.53 6.57
CA LEU A 84 16.42 2.90 7.79
C LEU A 84 16.25 3.92 8.91
N LYS A 85 17.25 4.81 9.10
CA LYS A 85 17.18 5.91 10.08
C LYS A 85 16.04 6.89 9.78
N PHE A 86 15.76 7.15 8.50
CA PHE A 86 14.61 7.96 8.08
C PHE A 86 13.30 7.34 8.59
N PHE A 87 13.07 6.04 8.36
CA PHE A 87 11.88 5.35 8.86
C PHE A 87 11.82 5.33 10.39
N GLU A 88 12.94 5.13 11.09
CA GLU A 88 13.02 5.22 12.56
C GLU A 88 12.63 6.61 13.08
N THR A 89 12.92 7.65 12.33
CA THR A 89 12.60 9.04 12.69
C THR A 89 11.14 9.37 12.49
N TYR A 90 10.58 9.00 11.34
CA TYR A 90 9.25 9.47 10.91
C TYR A 90 8.14 8.42 11.04
N TYR A 91 8.47 7.11 11.14
CA TYR A 91 7.50 6.00 11.07
C TYR A 91 7.65 4.99 12.23
N ARG A 92 8.18 5.41 13.37
CA ARG A 92 8.55 4.52 14.50
C ARG A 92 7.44 3.58 14.99
N ASN A 93 6.18 3.95 14.81
CA ASN A 93 5.02 3.15 15.23
C ASN A 93 4.47 2.24 14.12
N TYR A 94 5.12 2.24 12.96
CA TYR A 94 4.70 1.46 11.80
C TYR A 94 5.44 0.14 11.69
N HIS A 95 4.90 -0.74 10.88
CA HIS A 95 5.63 -1.86 10.32
C HIS A 95 6.25 -1.44 8.98
N LEU A 96 7.45 -1.95 8.71
CA LEU A 96 8.15 -1.79 7.44
C LEU A 96 8.16 -3.14 6.72
N ALA A 97 7.69 -3.15 5.49
CA ALA A 97 7.79 -4.29 4.58
C ALA A 97 8.84 -3.96 3.49
N VAL A 98 9.94 -4.70 3.46
CA VAL A 98 10.91 -4.64 2.37
C VAL A 98 10.58 -5.76 1.39
N CYS A 99 10.00 -5.39 0.25
CA CYS A 99 9.63 -6.33 -0.80
C CYS A 99 10.79 -6.52 -1.76
N CYS A 100 11.51 -7.62 -1.61
CA CYS A 100 12.69 -7.97 -2.40
C CYS A 100 12.27 -8.78 -3.63
N PHE A 101 12.68 -8.39 -4.82
CA PHE A 101 12.30 -9.07 -6.07
C PHE A 101 13.40 -8.96 -7.13
N ASN A 102 13.35 -9.85 -8.11
CA ASN A 102 14.18 -9.76 -9.30
C ASN A 102 13.41 -8.96 -10.37
N ASN A 103 14.05 -7.96 -10.98
CA ASN A 103 13.43 -7.10 -12.00
C ASN A 103 12.84 -7.87 -13.20
N ARG A 104 13.35 -9.08 -13.50
CA ARG A 104 12.80 -9.94 -14.55
C ARG A 104 11.42 -10.52 -14.22
N GLU A 105 11.13 -10.71 -12.94
CA GLU A 105 9.87 -11.27 -12.44
C GLU A 105 8.82 -10.20 -12.15
N ALA A 106 9.21 -8.93 -12.00
CA ALA A 106 8.33 -7.82 -11.64
C ALA A 106 7.10 -7.67 -12.56
N GLN A 107 7.25 -7.97 -13.86
CA GLN A 107 6.14 -7.89 -14.84
C GLN A 107 5.04 -8.96 -14.61
N SER A 108 5.34 -10.03 -13.89
CA SER A 108 4.40 -11.11 -13.57
C SER A 108 3.76 -10.97 -12.18
N ALA A 109 4.12 -9.95 -11.42
CA ALA A 109 3.63 -9.73 -10.07
C ALA A 109 2.12 -9.55 -10.00
N SER A 110 1.49 -10.21 -9.04
CA SER A 110 0.09 -9.97 -8.69
C SER A 110 -0.03 -8.73 -7.79
N PRO A 111 -1.19 -8.06 -7.74
CA PRO A 111 -1.42 -6.98 -6.78
C PRO A 111 -1.19 -7.45 -5.36
N MET A 112 -0.52 -6.68 -4.52
CA MET A 112 -0.38 -6.99 -3.10
C MET A 112 -1.56 -6.41 -2.31
N LEU A 113 -2.24 -7.26 -1.52
CA LEU A 113 -3.35 -6.88 -0.66
C LEU A 113 -2.98 -7.12 0.80
N TRP A 114 -2.80 -6.03 1.55
CA TRP A 114 -2.45 -6.05 2.97
C TRP A 114 -3.65 -5.73 3.85
N GLN A 115 -3.85 -6.55 4.89
CA GLN A 115 -4.78 -6.27 5.98
C GLN A 115 -4.00 -5.82 7.21
N TYR A 116 -4.33 -4.66 7.76
CA TYR A 116 -3.69 -4.13 8.96
C TYR A 116 -4.63 -3.25 9.79
N GLU A 117 -4.31 -3.08 11.06
CA GLU A 117 -4.97 -2.15 11.95
C GLU A 117 -4.35 -0.74 11.75
N PRO A 118 -5.13 0.28 11.42
CA PRO A 118 -4.59 1.62 11.20
C PRO A 118 -4.14 2.26 12.52
N VAL A 119 -3.05 3.04 12.48
CA VAL A 119 -2.59 3.82 13.64
C VAL A 119 -3.61 4.88 14.05
N ASN A 120 -4.30 5.45 13.08
CA ASN A 120 -5.43 6.36 13.27
C ASN A 120 -6.61 5.89 12.40
N PRO A 121 -7.76 5.49 12.98
CA PRO A 121 -8.89 4.98 12.22
C PRO A 121 -9.56 6.03 11.31
N ASP A 122 -9.37 7.32 11.60
CA ASP A 122 -9.94 8.41 10.81
C ASP A 122 -9.08 8.79 9.59
N VAL A 123 -7.87 8.20 9.46
CA VAL A 123 -6.94 8.53 8.38
C VAL A 123 -6.38 7.28 7.71
N ILE A 124 -6.69 7.08 6.43
CA ILE A 124 -5.99 6.10 5.61
C ILE A 124 -4.66 6.70 5.18
N VAL A 125 -3.58 5.96 5.41
CA VAL A 125 -2.23 6.29 4.90
C VAL A 125 -1.97 5.43 3.69
N ALA A 126 -1.84 6.04 2.51
CA ALA A 126 -1.35 5.38 1.32
C ALA A 126 0.12 5.79 1.12
N PRO A 127 1.08 4.86 1.34
CA PRO A 127 2.50 5.16 1.26
C PRO A 127 2.90 5.66 -0.13
N ALA A 128 3.56 6.81 -0.19
CA ALA A 128 4.05 7.41 -1.42
C ALA A 128 5.24 8.35 -1.18
N ILE A 129 5.93 8.19 -0.04
CA ILE A 129 7.18 8.92 0.22
C ILE A 129 8.25 8.45 -0.78
N ASP A 130 8.85 9.39 -1.48
CA ASP A 130 9.75 9.12 -2.60
C ASP A 130 11.22 9.28 -2.20
N GLY A 131 12.06 8.35 -2.70
CA GLY A 131 13.51 8.30 -2.56
C GLY A 131 14.18 7.72 -3.80
N HIS A 132 13.73 8.07 -5.01
CA HIS A 132 14.22 7.56 -6.30
C HIS A 132 15.72 7.79 -6.56
N ASP A 133 16.32 8.74 -5.88
CA ASP A 133 17.76 9.01 -5.98
C ASP A 133 18.64 8.02 -5.18
N GLY A 134 18.02 7.05 -4.49
CA GLY A 134 18.72 6.06 -3.65
C GLY A 134 19.18 6.59 -2.29
N PHE A 135 18.89 7.84 -1.96
CA PHE A 135 19.14 8.47 -0.65
C PHE A 135 17.88 8.42 0.24
N ALA A 136 18.04 8.87 1.48
CA ALA A 136 16.90 9.02 2.37
C ALA A 136 15.90 10.04 1.80
N PRO A 137 14.59 9.73 1.81
CA PRO A 137 13.56 10.66 1.36
C PRO A 137 13.64 12.01 2.05
N ARG A 138 13.29 13.08 1.35
CA ARG A 138 13.26 14.45 1.90
C ARG A 138 11.81 14.93 1.96
N PRO A 139 11.16 14.84 3.11
CA PRO A 139 9.77 15.26 3.26
C PRO A 139 9.57 16.74 2.88
N GLY A 140 8.48 17.02 2.17
CA GLY A 140 8.09 18.35 1.79
C GLY A 140 8.82 18.93 0.55
N THR A 141 9.89 18.29 0.05
CA THR A 141 10.51 18.73 -1.22
C THR A 141 9.59 18.43 -2.39
N PRO A 142 9.60 19.21 -3.47
CA PRO A 142 8.84 18.91 -4.67
C PRO A 142 9.24 17.56 -5.28
N VAL A 143 8.25 16.74 -5.63
CA VAL A 143 8.39 15.49 -6.40
C VAL A 143 7.27 15.40 -7.43
N ASP A 144 7.55 14.79 -8.56
CA ASP A 144 6.53 14.54 -9.58
C ASP A 144 5.74 13.28 -9.25
N LEU A 145 4.42 13.36 -9.32
CA LEU A 145 3.51 12.28 -8.99
C LEU A 145 3.02 11.59 -10.28
N ASP A 146 3.14 10.28 -10.33
CA ASP A 146 2.58 9.41 -11.38
C ASP A 146 1.59 8.37 -10.83
N HIS A 147 0.97 8.69 -9.72
CA HIS A 147 0.16 7.77 -8.92
C HIS A 147 -1.32 7.76 -9.31
N VAL A 148 -1.94 6.60 -9.17
CA VAL A 148 -3.41 6.47 -9.15
C VAL A 148 -3.81 6.14 -7.72
N LEU A 149 -4.46 7.09 -7.06
CA LEU A 149 -4.96 6.92 -5.71
C LEU A 149 -6.43 6.51 -5.77
N ILE A 150 -6.75 5.37 -5.14
CA ILE A 150 -8.11 4.83 -5.09
C ILE A 150 -8.44 4.53 -3.63
N ALA A 151 -9.63 4.91 -3.19
CA ALA A 151 -10.11 4.63 -1.86
C ALA A 151 -11.59 4.20 -1.86
N SER A 152 -11.97 3.47 -0.82
CA SER A 152 -13.34 3.08 -0.53
C SER A 152 -13.61 3.21 0.97
N GLY A 153 -14.86 3.21 1.35
CA GLY A 153 -15.31 3.24 2.73
C GLY A 153 -16.83 3.29 2.86
N PRO A 154 -17.38 3.21 4.07
CA PRO A 154 -18.83 3.10 4.31
C PRO A 154 -19.67 4.24 3.72
N ASN A 155 -19.10 5.43 3.65
CA ASN A 155 -19.75 6.64 3.14
C ASN A 155 -19.40 6.98 1.69
N VAL A 156 -18.58 6.16 1.03
CA VAL A 156 -18.17 6.41 -0.36
C VAL A 156 -19.35 6.22 -1.30
N ARG A 157 -19.59 7.21 -2.15
CA ARG A 157 -20.59 7.23 -3.23
C ARG A 157 -19.89 7.34 -4.58
N GLY A 158 -18.96 6.40 -4.82
CA GLY A 158 -18.09 6.39 -5.98
C GLY A 158 -18.61 5.54 -7.14
N ALA A 159 -17.71 5.25 -8.06
CA ALA A 159 -17.96 4.38 -9.19
C ALA A 159 -17.96 2.91 -8.74
N THR A 160 -18.90 2.11 -9.28
CA THR A 160 -18.93 0.67 -9.07
C THR A 160 -17.76 0.01 -9.77
N VAL A 161 -17.11 -0.96 -9.11
CA VAL A 161 -16.02 -1.75 -9.70
C VAL A 161 -16.59 -3.00 -10.35
N ASP A 162 -16.31 -3.17 -11.63
CA ASP A 162 -16.61 -4.38 -12.38
C ASP A 162 -15.35 -5.25 -12.45
N TYR A 163 -15.28 -6.27 -11.59
CA TYR A 163 -14.13 -7.17 -11.51
C TYR A 163 -14.18 -8.19 -12.65
N THR A 164 -13.21 -8.12 -13.56
CA THR A 164 -13.12 -9.00 -14.72
C THR A 164 -12.64 -10.41 -14.40
N ASP A 165 -11.87 -10.58 -13.34
CA ASP A 165 -11.45 -11.88 -12.85
C ASP A 165 -12.57 -12.57 -12.06
N LYS A 166 -12.57 -13.92 -12.06
CA LYS A 166 -13.43 -14.70 -11.17
C LYS A 166 -12.86 -14.64 -9.73
N ILE A 167 -13.23 -13.57 -9.02
CA ILE A 167 -12.69 -13.30 -7.69
C ILE A 167 -12.88 -14.49 -6.73
N PRO A 168 -11.82 -15.02 -6.13
CA PRO A 168 -11.88 -16.05 -5.10
C PRO A 168 -12.77 -15.63 -3.92
N LEU A 169 -13.58 -16.56 -3.39
CA LEU A 169 -14.47 -16.26 -2.27
C LEU A 169 -13.75 -15.67 -1.04
N ALA A 170 -12.51 -16.12 -0.80
CA ALA A 170 -11.69 -15.61 0.30
C ALA A 170 -11.29 -14.14 0.15
N LEU A 171 -11.20 -13.62 -1.08
CA LEU A 171 -10.84 -12.22 -1.33
C LEU A 171 -12.04 -11.27 -1.33
N ARG A 172 -13.23 -11.75 -1.70
CA ARG A 172 -14.44 -10.90 -1.84
C ARG A 172 -14.69 -9.99 -0.62
N PRO A 173 -14.50 -10.45 0.61
CA PRO A 173 -14.66 -9.64 1.80
C PRO A 173 -13.79 -8.38 1.88
N TYR A 174 -12.69 -8.36 1.18
CA TYR A 174 -11.69 -7.28 1.24
C TYR A 174 -11.76 -6.34 0.04
N LEU A 175 -12.62 -6.65 -0.93
CA LEU A 175 -12.71 -5.88 -2.17
C LEU A 175 -13.88 -4.92 -2.15
N PRO A 176 -13.68 -3.63 -2.47
CA PRO A 176 -14.75 -2.66 -2.47
C PRO A 176 -15.70 -2.83 -3.67
N GLU A 177 -16.98 -2.65 -3.43
CA GLU A 177 -18.00 -2.58 -4.49
C GLU A 177 -17.97 -1.27 -5.26
N SER A 178 -17.62 -0.19 -4.56
CA SER A 178 -17.51 1.13 -5.14
C SER A 178 -16.26 1.85 -4.64
N VAL A 179 -15.69 2.65 -5.51
CA VAL A 179 -14.45 3.38 -5.25
C VAL A 179 -14.55 4.82 -5.70
N VAL A 180 -13.82 5.68 -5.02
CA VAL A 180 -13.47 7.01 -5.50
C VAL A 180 -11.98 7.04 -5.77
N GLY A 181 -11.55 7.86 -6.73
CA GLY A 181 -10.13 7.93 -7.06
C GLY A 181 -9.72 9.27 -7.64
N GLN A 182 -8.42 9.45 -7.71
CA GLN A 182 -7.75 10.58 -8.35
C GLN A 182 -6.51 10.05 -9.06
N MET A 183 -6.32 10.48 -10.31
CA MET A 183 -5.09 10.24 -11.06
C MET A 183 -4.20 11.47 -10.95
N TYR A 184 -2.93 11.23 -10.67
CA TYR A 184 -1.86 12.23 -10.71
C TYR A 184 -0.98 11.88 -11.91
N ASP A 185 -0.77 12.83 -12.80
CA ASP A 185 -0.05 12.63 -14.06
C ASP A 185 0.99 13.73 -14.24
N GLY A 186 2.14 13.54 -13.62
CA GLY A 186 3.25 14.51 -13.61
C GLY A 186 2.99 15.77 -12.77
N GLU A 187 1.99 15.75 -11.89
CA GLU A 187 1.75 16.86 -10.97
C GLU A 187 2.87 16.98 -9.94
N SER A 188 3.48 18.15 -9.82
CA SER A 188 4.48 18.40 -8.77
C SER A 188 3.80 18.65 -7.42
N ALA A 189 4.23 17.91 -6.40
CA ALA A 189 3.67 18.02 -5.05
C ALA A 189 4.73 17.82 -3.97
N ALA A 190 4.41 18.20 -2.73
CA ALA A 190 5.27 17.97 -1.59
C ALA A 190 5.51 16.46 -1.36
N ASN A 191 6.76 16.04 -1.24
CA ASN A 191 7.13 14.65 -0.94
C ASN A 191 6.56 14.21 0.41
N GLY A 192 5.83 13.10 0.40
CA GLY A 192 5.14 12.54 1.56
C GLY A 192 4.12 11.48 1.14
N ASP A 193 3.46 10.86 2.11
CA ASP A 193 2.36 9.94 1.85
C ASP A 193 1.06 10.67 1.46
N PHE A 194 0.12 9.94 0.89
CA PHE A 194 -1.26 10.39 0.81
C PHE A 194 -1.97 10.08 2.13
N LEU A 195 -2.48 11.12 2.77
CA LEU A 195 -3.26 11.04 4.00
C LEU A 195 -4.72 11.36 3.65
N ILE A 196 -5.59 10.35 3.76
CA ILE A 196 -6.99 10.43 3.36
C ILE A 196 -7.86 10.47 4.61
N ASP A 197 -8.54 11.58 4.83
CA ASP A 197 -9.52 11.74 5.90
C ASP A 197 -10.80 10.95 5.55
N VAL A 198 -11.06 9.83 6.23
CA VAL A 198 -12.20 8.95 5.95
C VAL A 198 -13.54 9.62 6.23
N THR A 199 -13.58 10.61 7.12
CA THR A 199 -14.81 11.34 7.46
C THR A 199 -15.24 12.30 6.36
N ARG A 200 -14.31 12.70 5.50
CA ARG A 200 -14.49 13.61 4.38
C ARG A 200 -14.62 12.92 3.03
N MET A 201 -14.42 11.60 2.99
CA MET A 201 -14.63 10.84 1.76
C MET A 201 -16.12 10.81 1.40
N GLY A 202 -16.44 11.20 0.17
CA GLY A 202 -17.80 11.18 -0.37
C GLY A 202 -17.82 10.64 -1.78
N SER A 203 -18.23 11.45 -2.74
CA SER A 203 -18.21 11.12 -4.17
C SER A 203 -16.87 11.41 -4.87
N LYS A 204 -15.93 12.06 -4.20
CA LYS A 204 -14.59 12.41 -4.71
C LYS A 204 -13.56 12.37 -3.57
N LEU A 205 -12.30 12.08 -3.92
CA LEU A 205 -11.19 12.15 -2.95
C LEU A 205 -10.75 13.58 -2.66
N GLY A 206 -10.54 14.39 -3.64
CA GLY A 206 -10.00 15.77 -3.63
C GLY A 206 -9.79 16.41 -2.26
N ALA A 207 -10.85 16.99 -1.67
CA ALA A 207 -10.78 17.68 -0.39
C ALA A 207 -10.51 16.78 0.84
N ALA A 208 -10.54 15.44 0.71
CA ALA A 208 -10.21 14.51 1.77
C ALA A 208 -8.73 14.15 1.79
N VAL A 209 -7.98 14.48 0.73
CA VAL A 209 -6.56 14.08 0.56
C VAL A 209 -5.64 15.25 0.91
N ARG A 210 -4.59 14.96 1.66
CA ARG A 210 -3.44 15.85 1.85
C ARG A 210 -2.14 15.07 1.71
N ARG A 211 -1.03 15.74 1.41
CA ARG A 211 0.31 15.15 1.36
C ARG A 211 1.05 15.41 2.66
N GLY A 212 1.83 14.45 3.10
CA GLY A 212 2.68 14.60 4.28
C GLY A 212 2.98 13.28 4.97
N ILE A 213 3.59 13.35 6.13
CA ILE A 213 3.79 12.22 7.03
C ILE A 213 2.78 12.36 8.17
N LEU A 214 2.05 11.28 8.51
CA LEU A 214 1.10 11.31 9.62
C LEU A 214 1.89 11.54 10.93
N PRO A 215 1.59 12.61 11.69
CA PRO A 215 2.26 12.85 12.95
C PRO A 215 2.08 11.66 13.91
N ILE A 216 3.17 11.22 14.51
CA ILE A 216 3.11 10.23 15.57
C ILE A 216 2.52 10.94 16.79
N ALA A 217 1.38 10.47 17.30
CA ALA A 217 0.88 10.96 18.58
C ALA A 217 1.95 10.75 19.65
N ALA A 218 2.24 11.81 20.42
CA ALA A 218 3.23 11.82 21.48
C ALA A 218 2.81 10.92 22.64
#